data_2db91ac9ff15fcbf7517c4b9350a4932
#
_entry.id   2db91ac9ff15fcbf7517c4b9350a4932
#
_cell.length_a   1.000
_cell.length_b   1.000
_cell.length_c   1.000
_cell.angle_alpha   90.00
_cell.angle_beta   90.00
_cell.angle_gamma   90.00
#
_symmetry.space_group_name_H-M   'P 1'
#
loop_
_entity.id
_entity.type
_entity.pdbx_description
1 polymer ?
#
loop_
_entity_poly.entity_id
_entity_poly.type
_entity_poly.pdbx_seq_one_letter_code
_entity_poly.pdbx_strand_id
1 'polypeptide(L)'
;MFIVSDFLILYIRNQVRRSIQLSTKRKKMDIDGYKERSLELLSEGEVSIGDTINVQTNDGQFTGILMPRYELADKNHVVIKLKSGYNIGIKTANIQLITKIMQESDQNISVGTIKKEYLKEKLKEIETLPKIALISTGGTIASKVDYRTGGVSAALSASELYASVPELGKYASIDPEVLLNEYSENLKPEHWTMIANKIAEKVKSNMYRGIIVSHGTDTMHYTASALSFALQNLPIPVVIVGAQRSSDRPSSDAALNLISATIFVTKSELSGVFVTMHASPSDDTIACHVGTRVRKNHTSRRDAFESIDITPVAMIKGDRVEIQKEQSEIKLHKRNDSSSFLVKPDFNSKAILLKYHPGFDPYLITYAIMSGYKAIIVEGTGLGHISRECFPQIQNAVKSGVMICMTSQCIWGRIRMTVYDTGRDLLNIGVIPLSDMISETAIVKAMWVLANTKEIESAKKMMQENIANEISRVIPITDK
;
A
#
# COMPACT_ATOMS: atom_id res chain seq x y z
N MET A 1 60.89 -50.71 -23.99
CA MET A 1 59.91 -50.06 -24.87
C MET A 1 58.46 -50.30 -24.41
N PHE A 2 58.19 -50.44 -23.10
CA PHE A 2 56.85 -50.77 -22.59
C PHE A 2 56.39 -49.82 -21.46
N ILE A 3 57.14 -48.77 -21.10
CA ILE A 3 56.81 -47.86 -19.99
C ILE A 3 56.12 -46.54 -20.44
N VAL A 4 56.19 -46.19 -21.73
CA VAL A 4 55.62 -44.95 -22.25
C VAL A 4 54.13 -45.05 -22.60
N SER A 5 53.66 -46.29 -22.83
CA SER A 5 52.26 -46.56 -23.21
C SER A 5 51.29 -46.37 -22.02
N ASP A 6 51.68 -46.77 -20.82
CA ASP A 6 50.80 -46.67 -19.64
C ASP A 6 50.61 -45.27 -19.09
N PHE A 7 51.64 -44.42 -19.22
CA PHE A 7 51.54 -42.99 -18.82
C PHE A 7 50.64 -42.22 -19.77
N LEU A 8 50.66 -42.52 -21.06
CA LEU A 8 49.81 -41.84 -22.04
C LEU A 8 48.33 -42.25 -21.88
N ILE A 9 48.06 -43.51 -21.58
CA ILE A 9 46.70 -44.02 -21.32
C ILE A 9 46.15 -43.43 -20.01
N LEU A 10 46.98 -43.27 -18.98
CA LEU A 10 46.58 -42.65 -17.70
C LEU A 10 46.32 -41.14 -17.86
N TYR A 11 47.14 -40.44 -18.67
CA TYR A 11 46.96 -39.02 -18.97
C TYR A 11 45.68 -38.80 -19.79
N ILE A 12 45.40 -39.60 -20.80
CA ILE A 12 44.18 -39.50 -21.62
C ILE A 12 42.94 -39.86 -20.76
N ARG A 13 43.00 -40.88 -19.91
CA ARG A 13 41.91 -41.19 -18.95
C ARG A 13 41.66 -40.05 -17.97
N ASN A 14 42.71 -39.35 -17.47
CA ASN A 14 42.55 -38.22 -16.58
C ASN A 14 42.04 -36.95 -17.33
N GLN A 15 42.41 -36.76 -18.58
CA GLN A 15 41.86 -35.64 -19.40
C GLN A 15 40.39 -35.94 -19.78
N VAL A 16 40.04 -37.17 -20.12
CA VAL A 16 38.66 -37.58 -20.39
C VAL A 16 37.80 -37.53 -19.12
N ARG A 17 38.33 -37.92 -17.95
CA ARG A 17 37.62 -37.72 -16.67
C ARG A 17 37.47 -36.25 -16.33
N ARG A 18 38.45 -35.36 -16.57
CA ARG A 18 38.33 -33.92 -16.39
C ARG A 18 37.34 -33.29 -17.37
N SER A 19 37.33 -33.69 -18.64
CA SER A 19 36.33 -33.19 -19.60
C SER A 19 34.92 -33.72 -19.30
N ILE A 20 34.77 -34.96 -18.82
CA ILE A 20 33.47 -35.50 -18.34
C ILE A 20 33.06 -34.75 -17.05
N GLN A 21 33.95 -34.42 -16.10
CA GLN A 21 33.64 -33.62 -14.93
C GLN A 21 33.36 -32.14 -15.27
N LEU A 22 33.88 -31.60 -16.35
CA LEU A 22 33.61 -30.25 -16.85
C LEU A 22 32.33 -30.19 -17.70
N SER A 23 31.91 -31.29 -18.32
CA SER A 23 30.64 -31.35 -19.06
C SER A 23 29.42 -31.65 -18.19
N THR A 24 29.62 -32.06 -16.91
CA THR A 24 28.56 -32.29 -15.93
C THR A 24 28.42 -31.19 -14.87
N LYS A 25 28.70 -29.92 -15.19
CA LYS A 25 28.03 -28.83 -14.52
C LYS A 25 26.59 -28.77 -15.07
N ARG A 26 25.78 -29.78 -14.79
CA ARG A 26 24.32 -29.62 -14.79
C ARG A 26 24.03 -28.38 -13.95
N LYS A 27 23.52 -27.36 -14.60
CA LYS A 27 22.99 -26.16 -13.90
C LYS A 27 22.04 -26.73 -12.83
N LYS A 28 22.36 -26.56 -11.56
CA LYS A 28 21.52 -27.03 -10.45
C LYS A 28 20.15 -26.42 -10.69
N MET A 29 19.13 -27.25 -10.94
CA MET A 29 17.77 -26.77 -11.14
C MET A 29 17.31 -26.09 -9.87
N ASP A 30 16.88 -24.84 -9.97
CA ASP A 30 16.30 -24.11 -8.86
C ASP A 30 14.78 -24.33 -8.86
N ILE A 31 14.33 -25.28 -8.04
CA ILE A 31 12.92 -25.64 -7.84
C ILE A 31 12.59 -25.74 -6.36
N ASP A 32 13.30 -24.99 -5.53
CA ASP A 32 13.11 -24.95 -4.09
C ASP A 32 11.65 -24.55 -3.72
N GLY A 33 11.12 -25.22 -2.70
CA GLY A 33 9.75 -25.05 -2.23
C GLY A 33 8.71 -25.97 -2.89
N TYR A 34 9.02 -26.64 -4.01
CA TYR A 34 8.19 -27.69 -4.58
C TYR A 34 8.51 -29.04 -3.94
N LYS A 35 7.48 -29.87 -3.73
CA LYS A 35 7.59 -31.16 -3.01
C LYS A 35 6.80 -32.25 -3.73
N GLU A 36 7.17 -33.50 -3.47
CA GLU A 36 6.44 -34.69 -3.95
C GLU A 36 6.15 -34.63 -5.47
N ARG A 37 4.90 -34.85 -5.90
CA ARG A 37 4.52 -34.92 -7.32
C ARG A 37 4.81 -33.63 -8.09
N SER A 38 4.72 -32.46 -7.45
CA SER A 38 5.07 -31.19 -8.11
C SER A 38 6.57 -31.11 -8.43
N LEU A 39 7.41 -31.59 -7.51
CA LEU A 39 8.86 -31.66 -7.70
C LEU A 39 9.25 -32.63 -8.81
N GLU A 40 8.59 -33.78 -8.86
CA GLU A 40 8.80 -34.82 -9.92
C GLU A 40 8.48 -34.24 -11.31
N LEU A 41 7.30 -33.66 -11.49
CA LEU A 41 6.85 -33.08 -12.77
C LEU A 41 7.77 -31.95 -13.26
N LEU A 42 8.25 -31.10 -12.36
CA LEU A 42 9.19 -30.01 -12.71
C LEU A 42 10.58 -30.56 -13.05
N SER A 43 11.01 -31.61 -12.34
CA SER A 43 12.29 -32.28 -12.63
C SER A 43 12.26 -33.02 -13.96
N GLU A 44 11.15 -33.73 -14.28
CA GLU A 44 10.94 -34.39 -15.58
C GLU A 44 10.92 -33.39 -16.72
N GLY A 45 10.37 -32.18 -16.52
CA GLY A 45 10.36 -31.09 -17.50
C GLY A 45 11.66 -30.31 -17.62
N GLU A 46 12.69 -30.62 -16.81
CA GLU A 46 13.98 -29.92 -16.73
C GLU A 46 13.83 -28.38 -16.57
N VAL A 47 12.88 -27.95 -15.75
CA VAL A 47 12.53 -26.54 -15.57
C VAL A 47 13.02 -25.99 -14.23
N SER A 48 13.29 -24.70 -14.18
CA SER A 48 13.68 -23.96 -12.98
C SER A 48 12.74 -22.79 -12.73
N ILE A 49 12.68 -22.33 -11.48
CA ILE A 49 11.94 -21.11 -11.11
C ILE A 49 12.41 -19.94 -12.01
N GLY A 50 11.44 -19.21 -12.57
CA GLY A 50 11.70 -18.12 -13.52
C GLY A 50 11.71 -18.56 -15.00
N ASP A 51 11.72 -19.85 -15.30
CA ASP A 51 11.58 -20.32 -16.68
C ASP A 51 10.16 -20.10 -17.21
N THR A 52 10.05 -19.76 -18.50
CA THR A 52 8.78 -19.81 -19.21
C THR A 52 8.46 -21.25 -19.54
N ILE A 53 7.36 -21.75 -19.01
CA ILE A 53 6.96 -23.15 -19.18
C ILE A 53 5.57 -23.24 -19.80
N ASN A 54 5.34 -24.35 -20.46
CA ASN A 54 4.04 -24.76 -20.93
C ASN A 54 3.58 -25.96 -20.11
N VAL A 55 2.40 -25.86 -19.50
CA VAL A 55 1.78 -26.89 -18.68
C VAL A 55 0.56 -27.41 -19.42
N GLN A 56 0.63 -28.64 -19.89
CA GLN A 56 -0.48 -29.37 -20.51
C GLN A 56 -1.29 -30.08 -19.43
N THR A 57 -2.60 -29.84 -19.43
CA THR A 57 -3.55 -30.43 -18.48
C THR A 57 -4.66 -31.17 -19.21
N ASN A 58 -5.52 -31.87 -18.44
CA ASN A 58 -6.72 -32.52 -18.99
C ASN A 58 -7.70 -31.52 -19.61
N ASP A 59 -7.70 -30.25 -19.12
CA ASP A 59 -8.69 -29.22 -19.46
C ASP A 59 -8.13 -28.17 -20.45
N GLY A 60 -6.84 -28.25 -20.82
CA GLY A 60 -6.22 -27.30 -21.71
C GLY A 60 -4.73 -27.09 -21.47
N GLN A 61 -4.19 -26.06 -22.08
CA GLN A 61 -2.76 -25.74 -22.06
C GLN A 61 -2.55 -24.33 -21.49
N PHE A 62 -1.59 -24.19 -20.56
CA PHE A 62 -1.29 -22.95 -19.89
C PHE A 62 0.19 -22.63 -20.07
N THR A 63 0.46 -21.41 -20.54
CA THR A 63 1.81 -20.90 -20.69
C THR A 63 2.08 -19.78 -19.72
N GLY A 64 3.18 -19.85 -18.98
CA GLY A 64 3.55 -18.82 -18.01
C GLY A 64 4.94 -19.02 -17.41
N ILE A 65 5.34 -18.12 -16.53
CA ILE A 65 6.63 -18.18 -15.83
C ILE A 65 6.43 -19.04 -14.57
N LEU A 66 7.29 -20.03 -14.36
CA LEU A 66 7.27 -20.86 -13.13
C LEU A 66 7.60 -19.98 -11.92
N MET A 67 6.67 -19.96 -10.97
CA MET A 67 6.78 -19.14 -9.75
C MET A 67 7.38 -19.96 -8.59
N PRO A 68 8.07 -19.30 -7.65
CA PRO A 68 8.58 -19.96 -6.44
C PRO A 68 7.44 -20.42 -5.51
N ARG A 69 7.77 -21.38 -4.62
CA ARG A 69 6.87 -21.84 -3.55
C ARG A 69 7.55 -21.67 -2.20
N TYR A 70 6.80 -21.31 -1.17
CA TYR A 70 7.33 -21.27 0.20
C TYR A 70 7.18 -22.64 0.89
N GLU A 71 7.99 -22.90 1.91
CA GLU A 71 8.11 -24.20 2.56
C GLU A 71 6.80 -24.79 3.10
N LEU A 72 5.87 -23.94 3.54
CA LEU A 72 4.55 -24.33 4.09
C LEU A 72 3.44 -24.35 3.04
N ALA A 73 3.76 -24.11 1.75
CA ALA A 73 2.78 -24.17 0.68
C ALA A 73 2.25 -25.61 0.48
N ASP A 74 1.03 -25.71 -0.04
CA ASP A 74 0.49 -27.03 -0.38
C ASP A 74 1.34 -27.74 -1.44
N LYS A 75 1.36 -29.07 -1.40
CA LYS A 75 2.23 -29.92 -2.21
C LYS A 75 1.64 -30.27 -3.59
N ASN A 76 0.37 -29.90 -3.83
CA ASN A 76 -0.44 -30.42 -4.92
C ASN A 76 -0.62 -29.45 -6.09
N HIS A 77 0.09 -28.30 -6.10
CA HIS A 77 -0.04 -27.31 -7.17
C HIS A 77 1.31 -26.86 -7.72
N VAL A 78 1.36 -26.71 -9.04
CA VAL A 78 2.40 -25.94 -9.75
C VAL A 78 1.85 -24.55 -10.00
N VAL A 79 2.60 -23.50 -9.67
CA VAL A 79 2.15 -22.12 -9.82
C VAL A 79 2.91 -21.46 -10.96
N ILE A 80 2.15 -20.89 -11.91
CA ILE A 80 2.72 -20.14 -13.03
C ILE A 80 2.11 -18.74 -13.11
N LYS A 81 2.91 -17.76 -13.53
CA LYS A 81 2.48 -16.40 -13.83
C LYS A 81 2.14 -16.30 -15.32
N LEU A 82 0.89 -16.01 -15.65
CA LEU A 82 0.42 -15.81 -17.02
C LEU A 82 0.90 -14.48 -17.60
N LYS A 83 0.84 -14.33 -18.93
CA LYS A 83 1.13 -13.05 -19.62
C LYS A 83 0.24 -11.89 -19.16
N SER A 84 -0.96 -12.19 -18.68
CA SER A 84 -1.88 -11.22 -18.07
C SER A 84 -1.45 -10.70 -16.70
N GLY A 85 -0.34 -11.22 -16.14
CA GLY A 85 0.14 -10.88 -14.79
C GLY A 85 -0.46 -11.73 -13.68
N TYR A 86 -1.50 -12.51 -13.94
CA TYR A 86 -2.12 -13.40 -12.94
C TYR A 86 -1.27 -14.64 -12.69
N ASN A 87 -1.16 -15.01 -11.40
CA ASN A 87 -0.62 -16.30 -11.01
C ASN A 87 -1.75 -17.31 -10.88
N ILE A 88 -1.61 -18.45 -11.53
CA ILE A 88 -2.56 -19.56 -11.40
C ILE A 88 -1.88 -20.78 -10.78
N GLY A 89 -2.58 -21.45 -9.88
CA GLY A 89 -2.17 -22.73 -9.30
C GLY A 89 -2.81 -23.87 -10.08
N ILE A 90 -2.01 -24.70 -10.73
CA ILE A 90 -2.47 -25.86 -11.49
C ILE A 90 -2.27 -27.11 -10.64
N LYS A 91 -3.38 -27.85 -10.40
CA LYS A 91 -3.37 -29.06 -9.59
C LYS A 91 -2.53 -30.14 -10.24
N THR A 92 -1.55 -30.71 -9.54
CA THR A 92 -0.63 -31.73 -10.09
C THR A 92 -1.34 -32.95 -10.66
N ALA A 93 -2.49 -33.31 -10.09
CA ALA A 93 -3.32 -34.44 -10.58
C ALA A 93 -3.88 -34.19 -12.01
N ASN A 94 -3.99 -32.92 -12.43
CA ASN A 94 -4.50 -32.55 -13.76
C ASN A 94 -3.37 -32.36 -14.78
N ILE A 95 -2.11 -32.33 -14.33
CA ILE A 95 -0.95 -32.06 -15.19
C ILE A 95 -0.52 -33.33 -15.89
N GLN A 96 -0.48 -33.30 -17.21
CA GLN A 96 0.00 -34.36 -18.06
C GLN A 96 1.48 -34.19 -18.41
N LEU A 97 1.89 -32.94 -18.74
CA LEU A 97 3.23 -32.66 -19.21
C LEU A 97 3.61 -31.21 -18.86
N ILE A 98 4.86 -31.01 -18.45
CA ILE A 98 5.48 -29.70 -18.31
C ILE A 98 6.66 -29.65 -19.28
N THR A 99 6.73 -28.61 -20.09
CA THR A 99 7.84 -28.38 -21.02
C THR A 99 8.38 -26.97 -20.88
N LYS A 100 9.69 -26.83 -20.93
CA LYS A 100 10.35 -25.52 -21.01
C LYS A 100 10.15 -24.96 -22.41
N ILE A 101 9.65 -23.72 -22.48
CA ILE A 101 9.64 -22.97 -23.74
C ILE A 101 11.01 -22.32 -23.87
N MET A 102 11.83 -22.86 -24.77
CA MET A 102 13.06 -22.18 -25.17
C MET A 102 12.67 -20.88 -25.88
N GLN A 103 12.95 -19.74 -25.25
CA GLN A 103 12.94 -18.48 -26.00
C GLN A 103 14.09 -18.55 -27.01
N GLU A 104 13.84 -18.14 -28.24
CA GLU A 104 14.86 -18.07 -29.35
C GLU A 104 16.12 -17.25 -29.00
N SER A 105 16.29 -16.84 -27.75
CA SER A 105 17.40 -16.04 -27.23
C SER A 105 18.63 -16.83 -26.79
N ASP A 106 18.63 -18.15 -26.82
CA ASP A 106 19.80 -18.96 -26.42
C ASP A 106 20.77 -19.25 -27.60
N GLN A 107 20.44 -18.82 -28.79
CA GLN A 107 21.35 -18.85 -29.95
C GLN A 107 21.61 -17.41 -30.42
N ASN A 108 22.65 -16.80 -29.94
CA ASN A 108 23.54 -15.82 -30.57
C ASN A 108 24.01 -14.71 -29.63
N ILE A 109 25.32 -14.62 -29.50
CA ILE A 109 26.06 -13.59 -28.74
C ILE A 109 25.80 -12.14 -29.26
N SER A 110 25.15 -11.97 -30.43
CA SER A 110 24.77 -10.66 -30.99
C SER A 110 23.45 -10.07 -30.46
N VAL A 111 22.57 -10.88 -29.86
CA VAL A 111 21.24 -10.45 -29.41
C VAL A 111 21.29 -9.65 -28.09
N GLY A 112 22.35 -9.85 -27.28
CA GLY A 112 22.53 -9.10 -26.02
C GLY A 112 22.76 -7.60 -26.25
N THR A 113 23.35 -7.21 -27.36
CA THR A 113 23.59 -5.79 -27.70
C THR A 113 22.32 -5.14 -28.21
N ILE A 114 21.59 -5.83 -29.10
CA ILE A 114 20.31 -5.35 -29.67
C ILE A 114 19.25 -5.23 -28.56
N LYS A 115 19.17 -6.19 -27.61
CA LYS A 115 18.24 -6.13 -26.48
C LYS A 115 18.59 -5.00 -25.50
N LYS A 116 19.89 -4.71 -25.30
CA LYS A 116 20.36 -3.56 -24.52
C LYS A 116 20.08 -2.23 -25.21
N GLU A 117 20.23 -2.13 -26.52
CA GLU A 117 19.94 -0.93 -27.30
C GLU A 117 18.42 -0.66 -27.35
N TYR A 118 17.61 -1.67 -27.64
CA TYR A 118 16.13 -1.56 -27.58
C TYR A 118 15.62 -1.13 -26.20
N LEU A 119 16.18 -1.71 -25.12
CA LEU A 119 15.86 -1.29 -23.75
C LEU A 119 16.31 0.15 -23.48
N LYS A 120 17.46 0.58 -24.00
CA LYS A 120 17.94 1.95 -23.88
C LYS A 120 17.09 2.95 -24.67
N GLU A 121 16.62 2.61 -25.85
CA GLU A 121 15.71 3.44 -26.65
C GLU A 121 14.36 3.57 -25.93
N LYS A 122 13.81 2.46 -25.47
CA LYS A 122 12.55 2.45 -24.72
C LYS A 122 12.63 3.24 -23.40
N LEU A 123 13.76 3.19 -22.70
CA LEU A 123 14.01 4.01 -21.51
C LEU A 123 14.10 5.50 -21.86
N LYS A 124 14.69 5.87 -22.98
CA LYS A 124 14.72 7.26 -23.47
C LYS A 124 13.32 7.78 -23.81
N GLU A 125 12.47 6.97 -24.43
CA GLU A 125 11.07 7.33 -24.67
C GLU A 125 10.31 7.55 -23.35
N ILE A 126 10.53 6.68 -22.35
CA ILE A 126 9.94 6.81 -21.02
C ILE A 126 10.40 8.10 -20.33
N GLU A 127 11.65 8.52 -20.48
CA GLU A 127 12.18 9.76 -19.91
C GLU A 127 11.47 11.02 -20.41
N THR A 128 10.79 10.97 -21.57
CA THR A 128 10.00 12.09 -22.10
C THR A 128 8.61 12.21 -21.45
N LEU A 129 8.16 11.17 -20.73
CA LEU A 129 6.87 11.14 -20.05
C LEU A 129 6.88 12.00 -18.77
N PRO A 130 5.68 12.35 -18.25
CA PRO A 130 5.58 13.06 -16.97
C PRO A 130 6.37 12.35 -15.88
N LYS A 131 7.25 13.06 -15.20
CA LYS A 131 8.05 12.50 -14.11
C LYS A 131 7.21 12.43 -12.83
N ILE A 132 7.22 11.27 -12.16
CA ILE A 132 6.59 11.07 -10.86
C ILE A 132 7.60 10.44 -9.89
N ALA A 133 7.48 10.76 -8.60
CA ALA A 133 8.24 10.08 -7.56
C ALA A 133 7.42 8.91 -7.00
N LEU A 134 8.09 7.77 -6.76
CA LEU A 134 7.52 6.63 -6.05
C LEU A 134 8.32 6.42 -4.75
N ILE A 135 7.71 6.76 -3.61
CA ILE A 135 8.33 6.58 -2.29
C ILE A 135 7.80 5.28 -1.69
N SER A 136 8.70 4.33 -1.41
CA SER A 136 8.33 3.08 -0.74
C SER A 136 8.51 3.21 0.77
N THR A 137 7.44 2.85 1.52
CA THR A 137 7.48 2.78 2.98
C THR A 137 7.43 1.35 3.49
N GLY A 138 7.37 0.38 2.58
CA GLY A 138 7.13 -1.03 2.82
C GLY A 138 5.91 -1.52 2.03
N GLY A 139 5.40 -2.69 2.38
CA GLY A 139 4.33 -3.33 1.63
C GLY A 139 4.84 -3.97 0.33
N THR A 140 3.97 -4.70 -0.34
CA THR A 140 4.36 -5.61 -1.43
C THR A 140 4.05 -5.09 -2.82
N ILE A 141 3.56 -3.86 -2.95
CA ILE A 141 3.03 -3.34 -4.22
C ILE A 141 4.11 -3.02 -5.26
N ALA A 142 5.24 -2.45 -4.81
CA ALA A 142 6.40 -2.14 -5.65
C ALA A 142 7.57 -3.07 -5.28
N SER A 143 7.30 -4.37 -5.16
CA SER A 143 8.23 -5.32 -4.59
C SER A 143 8.72 -6.31 -5.63
N LYS A 144 9.99 -6.69 -5.49
CA LYS A 144 10.59 -7.81 -6.17
C LYS A 144 10.53 -9.03 -5.24
N VAL A 145 10.04 -10.14 -5.77
CA VAL A 145 10.12 -11.41 -5.04
C VAL A 145 11.56 -11.92 -5.15
N ASP A 146 12.22 -12.13 -4.01
CA ASP A 146 13.45 -12.91 -3.98
C ASP A 146 13.06 -14.38 -4.15
N TYR A 147 13.30 -14.89 -5.35
CA TYR A 147 12.92 -16.26 -5.70
C TYR A 147 13.65 -17.34 -4.87
N ARG A 148 14.74 -16.98 -4.19
CA ARG A 148 15.47 -17.91 -3.34
C ARG A 148 14.88 -18.03 -1.93
N THR A 149 14.41 -16.91 -1.37
CA THR A 149 13.92 -16.86 0.02
C THR A 149 12.40 -16.80 0.11
N GLY A 150 11.70 -16.55 -1.03
CA GLY A 150 10.28 -16.22 -1.04
C GLY A 150 9.99 -14.86 -0.41
N GLY A 151 11.02 -14.15 0.04
CA GLY A 151 10.92 -12.83 0.65
C GLY A 151 10.57 -11.78 -0.40
N VAL A 152 9.80 -10.78 0.03
CA VAL A 152 9.42 -9.65 -0.82
C VAL A 152 10.26 -8.45 -0.38
N SER A 153 11.09 -7.91 -1.29
CA SER A 153 11.86 -6.69 -1.07
C SER A 153 11.35 -5.57 -1.98
N ALA A 154 11.41 -4.32 -1.53
CA ALA A 154 11.04 -3.17 -2.36
C ALA A 154 11.93 -3.08 -3.60
N ALA A 155 11.36 -2.70 -4.74
CA ALA A 155 12.12 -2.45 -5.97
C ALA A 155 13.08 -1.28 -5.75
N LEU A 156 14.37 -1.50 -5.99
CA LEU A 156 15.44 -0.54 -5.74
C LEU A 156 15.69 0.39 -6.95
N SER A 157 15.19 0.03 -8.15
CA SER A 157 15.41 0.78 -9.37
C SER A 157 14.18 0.88 -10.26
N ALA A 158 14.13 1.92 -11.09
CA ALA A 158 13.10 2.08 -12.10
C ALA A 158 13.04 0.89 -13.07
N SER A 159 14.22 0.33 -13.44
CA SER A 159 14.30 -0.83 -14.34
C SER A 159 13.65 -2.07 -13.74
N GLU A 160 13.82 -2.32 -12.44
CA GLU A 160 13.18 -3.44 -11.73
C GLU A 160 11.66 -3.25 -11.65
N LEU A 161 11.20 -2.02 -11.42
CA LEU A 161 9.79 -1.68 -11.38
C LEU A 161 9.11 -1.90 -12.74
N TYR A 162 9.72 -1.39 -13.83
CA TYR A 162 9.21 -1.60 -15.20
C TYR A 162 9.31 -3.06 -15.66
N ALA A 163 10.29 -3.80 -15.16
CA ALA A 163 10.34 -5.25 -15.41
C ALA A 163 9.18 -6.00 -14.75
N SER A 164 8.75 -5.54 -13.58
CA SER A 164 7.63 -6.14 -12.84
C SER A 164 6.25 -5.69 -13.34
N VAL A 165 6.12 -4.41 -13.75
CA VAL A 165 4.89 -3.78 -14.22
C VAL A 165 5.20 -2.92 -15.46
N PRO A 166 5.38 -3.54 -16.65
CA PRO A 166 5.80 -2.84 -17.87
C PRO A 166 4.84 -1.74 -18.34
N GLU A 167 3.56 -1.88 -17.98
CA GLU A 167 2.49 -0.94 -18.34
C GLU A 167 2.73 0.47 -17.80
N LEU A 168 3.46 0.61 -16.68
CA LEU A 168 3.79 1.91 -16.08
C LEU A 168 4.56 2.81 -17.05
N GLY A 169 5.42 2.22 -17.88
CA GLY A 169 6.19 2.92 -18.91
C GLY A 169 5.37 3.56 -20.04
N LYS A 170 4.04 3.36 -20.05
CA LYS A 170 3.12 4.07 -20.98
C LYS A 170 2.65 5.42 -20.41
N TYR A 171 2.74 5.62 -19.10
CA TYR A 171 2.11 6.75 -18.41
C TYR A 171 3.10 7.71 -17.77
N ALA A 172 4.23 7.22 -17.26
CA ALA A 172 5.14 8.05 -16.48
C ALA A 172 6.60 7.59 -16.54
N SER A 173 7.50 8.55 -16.36
CA SER A 173 8.88 8.32 -15.95
C SER A 173 8.90 8.27 -14.41
N ILE A 174 9.17 7.09 -13.84
CA ILE A 174 9.10 6.87 -12.39
C ILE A 174 10.49 6.94 -11.78
N ASP A 175 10.60 7.74 -10.70
CA ASP A 175 11.79 7.87 -9.86
C ASP A 175 11.51 7.17 -8.51
N PRO A 176 11.90 5.89 -8.34
CA PRO A 176 11.64 5.13 -7.13
C PRO A 176 12.69 5.43 -6.06
N GLU A 177 12.22 5.58 -4.83
CA GLU A 177 13.05 5.74 -3.63
C GLU A 177 12.49 4.89 -2.49
N VAL A 178 13.33 4.06 -1.87
CA VAL A 178 12.96 3.30 -0.67
C VAL A 178 13.29 4.16 0.54
N LEU A 179 12.25 4.68 1.21
CA LEU A 179 12.39 5.48 2.41
C LEU A 179 12.34 4.60 3.68
N LEU A 180 11.42 3.64 3.70
CA LEU A 180 11.22 2.69 4.80
C LEU A 180 10.95 1.30 4.21
N ASN A 181 11.18 0.26 5.01
CA ASN A 181 10.82 -1.12 4.68
C ASN A 181 10.18 -1.77 5.92
N GLU A 182 9.00 -1.25 6.29
CA GLU A 182 8.30 -1.63 7.50
C GLU A 182 6.93 -2.24 7.20
N TYR A 183 6.49 -3.15 8.05
CA TYR A 183 5.06 -3.50 8.10
C TYR A 183 4.28 -2.29 8.60
N SER A 184 3.10 -2.06 8.01
CA SER A 184 2.33 -0.84 8.31
C SER A 184 1.91 -0.73 9.78
N GLU A 185 1.69 -1.85 10.46
CA GLU A 185 1.37 -1.90 11.91
C GLU A 185 2.55 -1.49 12.82
N ASN A 186 3.77 -1.49 12.30
CA ASN A 186 4.97 -1.04 13.03
C ASN A 186 5.24 0.46 12.86
N LEU A 187 4.50 1.14 11.99
CA LEU A 187 4.68 2.57 11.78
C LEU A 187 4.25 3.35 13.02
N LYS A 188 5.01 4.41 13.29
CA LYS A 188 4.83 5.33 14.41
C LYS A 188 4.70 6.76 13.88
N PRO A 189 4.26 7.72 14.70
CA PRO A 189 4.15 9.12 14.29
C PRO A 189 5.44 9.72 13.71
N GLU A 190 6.61 9.28 14.20
CA GLU A 190 7.91 9.70 13.68
C GLU A 190 8.11 9.30 12.20
N HIS A 191 7.57 8.14 11.81
CA HIS A 191 7.60 7.70 10.40
C HIS A 191 6.72 8.60 9.51
N TRP A 192 5.56 9.07 9.99
CA TRP A 192 4.74 10.04 9.25
C TRP A 192 5.50 11.35 9.04
N THR A 193 6.24 11.84 10.07
CA THR A 193 7.13 13.00 9.95
C THR A 193 8.19 12.78 8.87
N MET A 194 8.83 11.62 8.84
CA MET A 194 9.83 11.29 7.81
C MET A 194 9.22 11.29 6.40
N ILE A 195 8.06 10.63 6.23
CA ILE A 195 7.36 10.55 4.94
C ILE A 195 6.92 11.95 4.48
N ALA A 196 6.33 12.76 5.37
CA ALA A 196 5.91 14.12 5.07
C ALA A 196 7.07 15.01 4.63
N ASN A 197 8.21 14.95 5.34
CA ASN A 197 9.41 15.69 4.97
C ASN A 197 9.98 15.27 3.61
N LYS A 198 10.00 13.95 3.31
CA LYS A 198 10.46 13.46 2.02
C LYS A 198 9.54 13.91 0.88
N ILE A 199 8.24 13.85 1.08
CA ILE A 199 7.27 14.38 0.11
C ILE A 199 7.47 15.87 -0.09
N ALA A 200 7.64 16.64 0.98
CA ALA A 200 7.87 18.09 0.91
C ALA A 200 9.16 18.45 0.14
N GLU A 201 10.23 17.66 0.31
CA GLU A 201 11.48 17.78 -0.47
C GLU A 201 11.20 17.61 -1.97
N LYS A 202 10.50 16.50 -2.33
CA LYS A 202 10.14 16.21 -3.73
C LYS A 202 9.22 17.27 -4.33
N VAL A 203 8.23 17.77 -3.58
CA VAL A 203 7.34 18.86 -4.03
C VAL A 203 8.13 20.13 -4.31
N LYS A 204 9.01 20.55 -3.39
CA LYS A 204 9.82 21.76 -3.53
C LYS A 204 10.81 21.72 -4.69
N SER A 205 11.19 20.53 -5.15
CA SER A 205 12.06 20.39 -6.32
C SER A 205 11.40 20.80 -7.64
N ASN A 206 10.08 20.89 -7.68
CA ASN A 206 9.26 21.20 -8.87
C ASN A 206 9.51 20.27 -10.08
N MET A 207 10.08 19.09 -9.83
CA MET A 207 10.43 18.14 -10.90
C MET A 207 9.32 17.12 -11.21
N TYR A 208 8.36 16.95 -10.30
CA TYR A 208 7.41 15.85 -10.35
C TYR A 208 5.99 16.32 -10.65
N ARG A 209 5.31 15.61 -11.53
CA ARG A 209 3.88 15.77 -11.81
C ARG A 209 3.01 15.34 -10.63
N GLY A 210 3.53 14.46 -9.77
CA GLY A 210 2.92 14.03 -8.52
C GLY A 210 3.74 12.94 -7.85
N ILE A 211 3.28 12.47 -6.71
CA ILE A 211 4.00 11.53 -5.85
C ILE A 211 3.10 10.33 -5.55
N ILE A 212 3.66 9.13 -5.64
CA ILE A 212 3.03 7.89 -5.19
C ILE A 212 3.77 7.41 -3.95
N VAL A 213 3.04 7.02 -2.92
CA VAL A 213 3.59 6.39 -1.71
C VAL A 213 3.07 4.96 -1.65
N SER A 214 3.96 3.97 -1.79
CA SER A 214 3.59 2.58 -1.59
C SER A 214 3.58 2.24 -0.10
N HIS A 215 2.53 1.57 0.37
CA HIS A 215 2.27 1.39 1.80
C HIS A 215 1.57 0.06 2.09
N GLY A 216 1.81 -0.52 3.25
CA GLY A 216 1.02 -1.64 3.75
C GLY A 216 -0.42 -1.21 4.06
N THR A 217 -1.40 -2.08 3.78
CA THR A 217 -2.82 -1.67 3.79
C THR A 217 -3.43 -1.49 5.18
N ASP A 218 -2.88 -2.10 6.24
CA ASP A 218 -3.55 -2.17 7.55
C ASP A 218 -3.66 -0.81 8.24
N THR A 219 -2.65 0.05 8.11
CA THR A 219 -2.66 1.41 8.69
C THR A 219 -2.55 2.52 7.65
N MET A 220 -2.81 2.21 6.37
CA MET A 220 -2.71 3.16 5.26
C MET A 220 -3.58 4.41 5.48
N HIS A 221 -4.79 4.24 5.99
CA HIS A 221 -5.73 5.33 6.25
C HIS A 221 -5.27 6.27 7.37
N TYR A 222 -4.53 5.78 8.37
CA TYR A 222 -3.87 6.64 9.37
C TYR A 222 -2.78 7.50 8.72
N THR A 223 -1.92 6.89 7.90
CA THR A 223 -0.87 7.60 7.18
C THR A 223 -1.45 8.62 6.20
N ALA A 224 -2.56 8.27 5.51
CA ALA A 224 -3.25 9.19 4.61
C ALA A 224 -3.79 10.42 5.36
N SER A 225 -4.40 10.23 6.53
CA SER A 225 -4.83 11.30 7.41
C SER A 225 -3.65 12.15 7.89
N ALA A 226 -2.57 11.52 8.33
CA ALA A 226 -1.37 12.22 8.79
C ALA A 226 -0.77 13.12 7.71
N LEU A 227 -0.57 12.59 6.51
CA LEU A 227 -0.04 13.36 5.39
C LEU A 227 -0.98 14.48 4.96
N SER A 228 -2.30 14.29 5.08
CA SER A 228 -3.29 15.34 4.78
C SER A 228 -3.19 16.54 5.72
N PHE A 229 -2.91 16.32 7.01
CA PHE A 229 -2.69 17.41 7.97
C PHE A 229 -1.30 18.03 7.85
N ALA A 230 -0.28 17.20 7.61
CA ALA A 230 1.11 17.64 7.53
C ALA A 230 1.41 18.47 6.28
N LEU A 231 0.72 18.19 5.15
CA LEU A 231 0.99 18.73 3.83
C LEU A 231 -0.23 19.50 3.30
N GLN A 232 -0.38 20.74 3.72
CA GLN A 232 -1.53 21.56 3.35
C GLN A 232 -1.27 22.32 2.05
N ASN A 233 -2.30 22.54 1.26
CA ASN A 233 -2.23 23.26 -0.02
C ASN A 233 -1.20 22.66 -0.99
N LEU A 234 -1.18 21.33 -1.09
CA LEU A 234 -0.30 20.64 -2.02
C LEU A 234 -0.54 21.14 -3.46
N PRO A 235 0.51 21.48 -4.23
CA PRO A 235 0.37 21.90 -5.63
C PRO A 235 0.21 20.70 -6.59
N ILE A 236 0.51 19.49 -6.14
CA ILE A 236 0.45 18.25 -6.91
C ILE A 236 -0.22 17.16 -6.07
N PRO A 237 -0.79 16.12 -6.68
CA PRO A 237 -1.36 15.00 -5.94
C PRO A 237 -0.27 14.14 -5.28
N VAL A 238 -0.59 13.67 -4.08
CA VAL A 238 0.10 12.63 -3.35
C VAL A 238 -0.86 11.46 -3.21
N VAL A 239 -0.54 10.32 -3.80
CA VAL A 239 -1.40 9.13 -3.81
C VAL A 239 -0.75 8.02 -3.01
N ILE A 240 -1.45 7.55 -1.98
CA ILE A 240 -1.04 6.38 -1.21
C ILE A 240 -1.71 5.15 -1.81
N VAL A 241 -0.95 4.09 -2.03
CA VAL A 241 -1.42 2.89 -2.70
C VAL A 241 -0.83 1.64 -2.05
N GLY A 242 -1.60 0.57 -2.02
CA GLY A 242 -1.18 -0.71 -1.48
C GLY A 242 -1.77 -1.88 -2.26
N ALA A 243 -1.56 -3.09 -1.76
CA ALA A 243 -2.18 -4.29 -2.29
C ALA A 243 -2.72 -5.16 -1.15
N GLN A 244 -3.94 -5.67 -1.30
CA GLN A 244 -4.53 -6.63 -0.36
C GLN A 244 -3.92 -8.03 -0.54
N ARG A 245 -3.50 -8.33 -1.77
CA ARG A 245 -2.78 -9.56 -2.09
C ARG A 245 -1.41 -9.19 -2.65
N SER A 246 -0.38 -9.70 -2.00
CA SER A 246 0.99 -9.49 -2.45
C SER A 246 1.22 -9.98 -3.88
N SER A 247 2.20 -9.38 -4.56
CA SER A 247 2.50 -9.65 -5.98
C SER A 247 2.91 -11.10 -6.27
N ASP A 248 3.29 -11.85 -5.24
CA ASP A 248 3.63 -13.28 -5.30
C ASP A 248 2.41 -14.22 -5.26
N ARG A 249 1.21 -13.70 -4.97
CA ARG A 249 -0.02 -14.50 -4.85
C ARG A 249 -0.88 -14.45 -6.11
N PRO A 250 -1.66 -15.53 -6.37
CA PRO A 250 -2.66 -15.52 -7.44
C PRO A 250 -3.64 -14.36 -7.27
N SER A 251 -4.03 -13.74 -8.38
CA SER A 251 -4.99 -12.64 -8.40
C SER A 251 -4.56 -11.43 -7.55
N SER A 252 -3.26 -11.10 -7.54
CA SER A 252 -2.75 -9.89 -6.90
C SER A 252 -3.36 -8.63 -7.51
N ASP A 253 -3.77 -7.69 -6.67
CA ASP A 253 -4.28 -6.37 -7.05
C ASP A 253 -3.16 -5.30 -7.16
N ALA A 254 -1.91 -5.68 -6.88
CA ALA A 254 -0.78 -4.76 -6.78
C ALA A 254 -0.54 -3.96 -8.07
N ALA A 255 -0.45 -4.66 -9.22
CA ALA A 255 -0.13 -4.02 -10.50
C ALA A 255 -1.23 -3.04 -10.91
N LEU A 256 -2.50 -3.44 -10.82
CA LEU A 256 -3.62 -2.61 -11.23
C LEU A 256 -3.78 -1.37 -10.33
N ASN A 257 -3.63 -1.52 -9.01
CA ASN A 257 -3.66 -0.40 -8.07
C ASN A 257 -2.54 0.60 -8.39
N LEU A 258 -1.31 0.12 -8.64
CA LEU A 258 -0.17 0.99 -8.96
C LEU A 258 -0.31 1.69 -10.31
N ILE A 259 -0.78 0.97 -11.35
CA ILE A 259 -1.06 1.55 -12.68
C ILE A 259 -2.12 2.65 -12.54
N SER A 260 -3.20 2.37 -11.82
CA SER A 260 -4.31 3.33 -11.63
C SER A 260 -3.87 4.55 -10.82
N ALA A 261 -3.04 4.37 -9.76
CA ALA A 261 -2.42 5.48 -9.05
C ALA A 261 -1.56 6.33 -9.99
N THR A 262 -0.78 5.71 -10.89
CA THR A 262 0.05 6.39 -11.88
C THR A 262 -0.81 7.19 -12.88
N ILE A 263 -1.91 6.59 -13.37
CA ILE A 263 -2.86 7.26 -14.26
C ILE A 263 -3.50 8.47 -13.55
N PHE A 264 -3.96 8.31 -12.31
CA PHE A 264 -4.53 9.43 -11.55
C PHE A 264 -3.50 10.56 -11.36
N VAL A 265 -2.30 10.22 -10.89
CA VAL A 265 -1.22 11.20 -10.65
C VAL A 265 -0.83 11.95 -11.93
N THR A 266 -0.87 11.32 -13.09
CA THR A 266 -0.46 11.96 -14.36
C THR A 266 -1.58 12.75 -15.02
N LYS A 267 -2.82 12.24 -15.01
CA LYS A 267 -3.94 12.77 -15.78
C LYS A 267 -4.91 13.67 -14.97
N SER A 268 -5.02 13.48 -13.64
CA SER A 268 -5.93 14.27 -12.81
C SER A 268 -5.45 15.72 -12.64
N GLU A 269 -6.38 16.67 -12.64
CA GLU A 269 -6.14 18.07 -12.27
C GLU A 269 -6.30 18.33 -10.77
N LEU A 270 -6.65 17.30 -9.98
CA LEU A 270 -6.78 17.43 -8.53
C LEU A 270 -5.41 17.41 -7.85
N SER A 271 -5.31 18.11 -6.71
CA SER A 271 -4.17 18.09 -5.81
C SER A 271 -4.63 17.82 -4.37
N GLY A 272 -3.74 17.26 -3.56
CA GLY A 272 -4.04 16.84 -2.19
C GLY A 272 -3.53 15.43 -1.91
N VAL A 273 -3.94 14.86 -0.78
CA VAL A 273 -3.59 13.49 -0.38
C VAL A 273 -4.76 12.55 -0.62
N PHE A 274 -4.51 11.47 -1.36
CA PHE A 274 -5.52 10.50 -1.76
C PHE A 274 -5.06 9.06 -1.48
N VAL A 275 -6.03 8.16 -1.36
CA VAL A 275 -5.81 6.70 -1.35
C VAL A 275 -6.47 6.11 -2.59
N THR A 276 -5.73 5.29 -3.34
CA THR A 276 -6.24 4.66 -4.56
C THR A 276 -6.22 3.15 -4.41
N MET A 277 -7.42 2.54 -4.38
CA MET A 277 -7.64 1.11 -4.19
C MET A 277 -8.85 0.63 -5.02
N HIS A 278 -9.00 -0.68 -5.19
CA HIS A 278 -10.15 -1.28 -5.88
C HIS A 278 -11.49 -0.76 -5.34
N ALA A 279 -12.41 -0.42 -6.25
CA ALA A 279 -13.76 0.03 -5.93
C ALA A 279 -14.74 -1.14 -5.69
N SER A 280 -14.42 -2.32 -6.23
CA SER A 280 -15.19 -3.55 -6.15
C SER A 280 -14.24 -4.76 -6.15
N PRO A 281 -14.72 -5.98 -5.92
CA PRO A 281 -13.91 -7.20 -6.08
C PRO A 281 -13.40 -7.44 -7.51
N SER A 282 -14.02 -6.79 -8.51
CA SER A 282 -13.67 -6.85 -9.94
C SER A 282 -12.50 -5.91 -10.28
N ASP A 283 -11.78 -6.21 -11.36
CA ASP A 283 -10.67 -5.41 -11.87
C ASP A 283 -11.12 -4.21 -12.75
N ASP A 284 -12.42 -3.90 -12.81
CA ASP A 284 -12.98 -2.92 -13.74
C ASP A 284 -12.72 -1.47 -13.33
N THR A 285 -12.71 -1.22 -12.03
CA THR A 285 -12.73 0.14 -11.49
C THR A 285 -11.92 0.27 -10.22
N ILE A 286 -11.11 1.31 -10.17
CA ILE A 286 -10.34 1.71 -9.00
C ILE A 286 -10.91 3.01 -8.47
N ALA A 287 -11.12 3.10 -7.16
CA ALA A 287 -11.61 4.29 -6.48
C ALA A 287 -10.46 5.15 -5.95
N CYS A 288 -10.62 6.46 -6.04
CA CYS A 288 -9.72 7.44 -5.44
C CYS A 288 -10.45 8.14 -4.29
N HIS A 289 -9.94 7.98 -3.08
CA HIS A 289 -10.54 8.46 -1.84
C HIS A 289 -9.76 9.64 -1.25
N VAL A 290 -10.45 10.58 -0.59
CA VAL A 290 -9.80 11.63 0.22
C VAL A 290 -9.09 11.00 1.42
N GLY A 291 -7.85 11.40 1.69
CA GLY A 291 -7.01 10.77 2.71
C GLY A 291 -7.55 10.80 4.13
N THR A 292 -8.37 11.80 4.49
CA THR A 292 -8.98 11.95 5.82
C THR A 292 -10.35 11.29 5.94
N ARG A 293 -10.91 10.79 4.83
CA ARG A 293 -12.27 10.22 4.75
C ARG A 293 -12.28 8.76 4.33
N VAL A 294 -11.13 8.14 4.18
CA VAL A 294 -11.00 6.75 3.77
C VAL A 294 -10.79 5.85 4.98
N ARG A 295 -11.40 4.67 4.95
CA ARG A 295 -11.22 3.65 5.98
C ARG A 295 -11.10 2.26 5.35
N LYS A 296 -10.24 1.40 5.93
CA LYS A 296 -10.19 -0.02 5.61
C LYS A 296 -11.30 -0.76 6.37
N ASN A 297 -12.38 -1.12 5.66
CA ASN A 297 -13.57 -1.74 6.24
C ASN A 297 -13.58 -3.27 6.17
N HIS A 298 -12.66 -3.87 5.42
CA HIS A 298 -12.55 -5.32 5.30
C HIS A 298 -11.10 -5.78 5.47
N THR A 299 -10.90 -6.94 6.09
CA THR A 299 -9.56 -7.47 6.42
C THR A 299 -8.73 -7.83 5.19
N SER A 300 -9.34 -8.31 4.10
CA SER A 300 -8.63 -8.93 2.97
C SER A 300 -9.26 -8.78 1.59
N ARG A 301 -10.46 -8.18 1.45
CA ARG A 301 -11.07 -7.94 0.13
C ARG A 301 -10.30 -6.86 -0.62
N ARG A 302 -10.30 -6.92 -1.96
CA ARG A 302 -9.65 -5.92 -2.80
C ARG A 302 -10.26 -4.54 -2.60
N ASP A 303 -11.59 -4.46 -2.51
CA ASP A 303 -12.40 -3.28 -2.23
C ASP A 303 -12.58 -3.02 -0.73
N ALA A 304 -11.54 -3.28 0.06
CA ALA A 304 -11.56 -3.08 1.51
C ALA A 304 -11.64 -1.60 1.92
N PHE A 305 -11.22 -0.69 1.06
CA PHE A 305 -11.20 0.74 1.35
C PHE A 305 -12.46 1.42 0.85
N GLU A 306 -13.10 2.17 1.75
CA GLU A 306 -14.31 2.92 1.44
C GLU A 306 -14.18 4.37 1.92
N SER A 307 -14.76 5.31 1.15
CA SER A 307 -14.97 6.68 1.62
C SER A 307 -16.11 6.71 2.61
N ILE A 308 -15.93 7.36 3.75
CA ILE A 308 -16.93 7.46 4.82
C ILE A 308 -17.62 8.81 4.76
N ASP A 309 -18.96 8.81 4.76
CA ASP A 309 -19.86 9.97 4.67
C ASP A 309 -19.63 10.86 3.43
N ILE A 310 -18.91 10.37 2.45
CA ILE A 310 -18.68 11.00 1.15
C ILE A 310 -18.54 9.92 0.07
N THR A 311 -18.64 10.28 -1.20
CA THR A 311 -18.26 9.39 -2.30
C THR A 311 -16.76 9.51 -2.63
N PRO A 312 -16.13 8.53 -3.28
CA PRO A 312 -14.78 8.68 -3.83
C PRO A 312 -14.69 9.92 -4.75
N VAL A 313 -13.58 10.63 -4.74
CA VAL A 313 -13.41 11.86 -5.57
C VAL A 313 -13.24 11.58 -7.05
N ALA A 314 -12.76 10.38 -7.38
CA ALA A 314 -12.63 9.94 -8.75
C ALA A 314 -12.74 8.42 -8.84
N MET A 315 -13.15 7.96 -10.03
CA MET A 315 -13.10 6.56 -10.43
C MET A 315 -12.15 6.42 -11.61
N ILE A 316 -11.29 5.43 -11.57
CA ILE A 316 -10.34 5.12 -12.65
C ILE A 316 -10.81 3.85 -13.33
N LYS A 317 -11.12 3.93 -14.63
CA LYS A 317 -11.56 2.82 -15.49
C LYS A 317 -10.65 2.72 -16.70
N GLY A 318 -9.85 1.66 -16.74
CA GLY A 318 -8.79 1.54 -17.74
C GLY A 318 -7.83 2.73 -17.63
N ASP A 319 -7.73 3.56 -18.67
CA ASP A 319 -6.85 4.73 -18.73
C ASP A 319 -7.57 6.07 -18.48
N ARG A 320 -8.85 6.05 -18.09
CA ARG A 320 -9.70 7.23 -17.88
C ARG A 320 -9.86 7.53 -16.40
N VAL A 321 -9.78 8.81 -16.04
CA VAL A 321 -10.08 9.34 -14.71
C VAL A 321 -11.40 10.09 -14.78
N GLU A 322 -12.42 9.55 -14.11
CA GLU A 322 -13.75 10.13 -14.00
C GLU A 322 -13.87 10.86 -12.66
N ILE A 323 -13.77 12.19 -12.67
CA ILE A 323 -13.95 13.00 -11.46
C ILE A 323 -15.42 13.04 -11.09
N GLN A 324 -15.73 12.73 -9.83
CA GLN A 324 -17.10 12.77 -9.32
C GLN A 324 -17.50 14.22 -9.02
N LYS A 325 -18.53 14.71 -9.71
CA LYS A 325 -18.93 16.14 -9.68
C LYS A 325 -19.73 16.55 -8.43
N GLU A 326 -20.30 15.61 -7.69
CA GLU A 326 -21.33 15.86 -6.67
C GLU A 326 -20.79 15.99 -5.25
N GLN A 327 -19.60 16.57 -5.05
CA GLN A 327 -19.10 16.76 -3.69
C GLN A 327 -19.05 18.25 -3.33
N SER A 328 -20.23 18.84 -3.16
CA SER A 328 -20.36 20.27 -2.73
C SER A 328 -19.71 20.56 -1.38
N GLU A 329 -19.46 19.52 -0.58
CA GLU A 329 -18.95 19.63 0.80
C GLU A 329 -17.43 19.46 0.93
N ILE A 330 -16.76 18.97 -0.13
CA ILE A 330 -15.31 18.75 -0.12
C ILE A 330 -14.64 19.85 -0.95
N LYS A 331 -13.74 20.55 -0.32
CA LYS A 331 -12.89 21.52 -1.01
C LYS A 331 -11.73 20.79 -1.69
N LEU A 332 -11.93 20.41 -2.94
CA LEU A 332 -10.85 19.86 -3.77
C LEU A 332 -9.99 20.99 -4.33
N HIS A 333 -8.68 20.92 -4.08
CA HIS A 333 -7.71 21.81 -4.69
C HIS A 333 -7.35 21.31 -6.09
N LYS A 334 -7.12 22.27 -7.00
CA LYS A 334 -6.56 21.99 -8.32
C LYS A 334 -5.03 22.10 -8.26
N ARG A 335 -4.38 21.49 -9.23
CA ARG A 335 -2.92 21.62 -9.39
C ARG A 335 -2.54 23.10 -9.51
N ASN A 336 -1.42 23.44 -8.92
CA ASN A 336 -0.85 24.78 -8.97
C ASN A 336 -1.83 25.89 -8.54
N ASP A 337 -2.79 25.55 -7.67
CA ASP A 337 -3.61 26.55 -7.02
C ASP A 337 -2.69 27.53 -6.28
N SER A 338 -3.03 28.83 -6.32
CA SER A 338 -2.20 29.93 -5.82
C SER A 338 -1.98 29.94 -4.29
N SER A 339 -2.57 29.00 -3.57
CA SER A 339 -2.36 28.81 -2.13
C SER A 339 -0.92 28.37 -1.83
N SER A 340 -0.28 29.01 -0.86
CA SER A 340 1.08 28.64 -0.47
C SER A 340 1.13 27.23 0.14
N PHE A 341 1.96 26.37 -0.40
CA PHE A 341 2.24 25.05 0.16
C PHE A 341 2.80 25.18 1.59
N LEU A 342 2.13 24.57 2.56
CA LEU A 342 2.49 24.61 3.97
C LEU A 342 2.84 23.21 4.47
N VAL A 343 3.98 23.11 5.15
CA VAL A 343 4.49 21.85 5.73
C VAL A 343 4.53 21.95 7.24
N LYS A 344 3.75 21.09 7.92
CA LYS A 344 3.70 20.94 9.39
C LYS A 344 3.83 19.45 9.74
N PRO A 345 5.03 18.88 9.66
CA PRO A 345 5.24 17.43 9.64
C PRO A 345 5.23 16.78 11.01
N ASP A 346 5.15 17.54 12.09
CA ASP A 346 5.36 17.04 13.45
C ASP A 346 4.06 16.48 14.06
N PHE A 347 4.22 15.38 14.80
CA PHE A 347 3.15 14.67 15.52
C PHE A 347 3.60 14.40 16.95
N ASN A 348 2.67 14.51 17.91
CA ASN A 348 2.89 14.18 19.32
C ASN A 348 2.11 12.93 19.71
N SER A 349 2.79 11.87 20.09
CA SER A 349 2.20 10.58 20.45
C SER A 349 1.38 10.58 21.76
N LYS A 350 1.25 11.73 22.46
CA LYS A 350 0.51 11.86 23.71
C LYS A 350 -1.00 12.04 23.50
N ALA A 351 -1.57 11.36 22.49
CA ALA A 351 -3.00 11.19 22.27
C ALA A 351 -3.35 9.69 22.32
N ILE A 352 -4.53 9.36 22.85
CA ILE A 352 -5.02 7.96 22.95
C ILE A 352 -6.46 7.87 22.48
N LEU A 353 -6.82 6.74 21.86
CA LEU A 353 -8.18 6.41 21.46
C LEU A 353 -8.74 5.36 22.43
N LEU A 354 -9.92 5.65 23.01
CA LEU A 354 -10.65 4.75 23.89
C LEU A 354 -12.02 4.43 23.30
N LYS A 355 -12.28 3.16 23.07
CA LYS A 355 -13.58 2.68 22.62
C LYS A 355 -14.47 2.35 23.82
N TYR A 356 -15.57 3.08 23.98
CA TYR A 356 -16.54 2.82 25.02
C TYR A 356 -17.36 1.55 24.72
N HIS A 357 -17.65 0.76 25.76
CA HIS A 357 -18.54 -0.42 25.71
C HIS A 357 -19.26 -0.61 27.04
N PRO A 358 -20.37 -1.35 27.12
CA PRO A 358 -20.98 -1.73 28.40
C PRO A 358 -19.94 -2.44 29.28
N GLY A 359 -19.81 -1.98 30.54
CA GLY A 359 -18.76 -2.44 31.45
C GLY A 359 -17.39 -1.80 31.25
N PHE A 360 -17.31 -0.68 30.50
CA PHE A 360 -16.08 0.11 30.38
C PHE A 360 -15.66 0.64 31.76
N ASP A 361 -14.40 0.41 32.12
CA ASP A 361 -13.83 0.91 33.36
C ASP A 361 -13.47 2.40 33.25
N PRO A 362 -14.15 3.32 33.95
CA PRO A 362 -13.83 4.75 33.92
C PRO A 362 -12.39 5.10 34.36
N TYR A 363 -11.74 4.24 35.15
CA TYR A 363 -10.36 4.44 35.58
C TYR A 363 -9.34 4.40 34.43
N LEU A 364 -9.69 3.84 33.27
CA LEU A 364 -8.85 3.93 32.06
C LEU A 364 -8.59 5.39 31.64
N ILE A 365 -9.57 6.29 31.85
CA ILE A 365 -9.41 7.73 31.63
C ILE A 365 -8.39 8.30 32.62
N THR A 366 -8.52 7.94 33.91
CA THR A 366 -7.57 8.34 34.96
C THR A 366 -6.16 7.83 34.64
N TYR A 367 -6.04 6.57 34.24
CA TYR A 367 -4.76 5.99 33.82
C TYR A 367 -4.12 6.75 32.66
N ALA A 368 -4.89 7.13 31.64
CA ALA A 368 -4.41 7.94 30.52
C ALA A 368 -3.84 9.30 31.00
N ILE A 369 -4.53 9.99 31.94
CA ILE A 369 -4.04 11.23 32.53
C ILE A 369 -2.72 11.01 33.24
N MET A 370 -2.63 9.99 34.13
CA MET A 370 -1.45 9.66 34.89
C MET A 370 -0.27 9.27 33.99
N SER A 371 -0.52 8.65 32.84
CA SER A 371 0.48 8.29 31.82
C SER A 371 0.92 9.48 30.95
N GLY A 372 0.43 10.68 31.24
CA GLY A 372 0.81 11.93 30.61
C GLY A 372 0.21 12.17 29.23
N TYR A 373 -0.88 11.46 28.87
CA TYR A 373 -1.64 11.78 27.67
C TYR A 373 -2.27 13.18 27.78
N LYS A 374 -2.27 13.89 26.65
CA LYS A 374 -2.77 15.28 26.54
C LYS A 374 -4.08 15.38 25.77
N ALA A 375 -4.43 14.33 25.03
CA ALA A 375 -5.72 14.18 24.36
C ALA A 375 -6.24 12.76 24.48
N ILE A 376 -7.54 12.62 24.70
CA ILE A 376 -8.26 11.36 24.71
C ILE A 376 -9.40 11.49 23.71
N ILE A 377 -9.35 10.66 22.66
CA ILE A 377 -10.44 10.49 21.71
C ILE A 377 -11.32 9.37 22.23
N VAL A 378 -12.58 9.65 22.45
CA VAL A 378 -13.56 8.65 22.91
C VAL A 378 -14.46 8.27 21.74
N GLU A 379 -14.44 6.99 21.36
CA GLU A 379 -15.47 6.40 20.50
C GLU A 379 -16.70 6.10 21.34
N GLY A 380 -17.63 7.05 21.40
CA GLY A 380 -18.90 6.89 22.08
C GLY A 380 -19.91 6.08 21.29
N THR A 381 -21.04 5.77 21.89
CA THR A 381 -22.15 5.07 21.24
C THR A 381 -23.04 6.04 20.48
N GLY A 382 -23.58 5.62 19.34
CA GLY A 382 -24.56 6.36 18.55
C GLY A 382 -24.21 7.83 18.33
N LEU A 383 -25.00 8.74 18.87
CA LEU A 383 -24.84 10.19 18.72
C LEU A 383 -23.74 10.82 19.60
N GLY A 384 -22.85 10.03 20.16
CA GLY A 384 -21.73 10.48 21.01
C GLY A 384 -22.06 10.40 22.51
N HIS A 385 -22.43 9.22 22.98
CA HIS A 385 -22.83 8.98 24.38
C HIS A 385 -21.92 7.94 25.05
N ILE A 386 -21.75 8.09 26.36
CA ILE A 386 -21.11 7.13 27.28
C ILE A 386 -21.84 7.14 28.61
N SER A 387 -21.59 6.15 29.49
CA SER A 387 -22.18 6.08 30.80
C SER A 387 -21.85 7.30 31.67
N ARG A 388 -22.82 7.74 32.47
CA ARG A 388 -22.63 8.78 33.51
C ARG A 388 -21.55 8.42 34.53
N GLU A 389 -21.25 7.15 34.73
CA GLU A 389 -20.14 6.68 35.56
C GLU A 389 -18.78 7.22 35.12
N CYS A 390 -18.62 7.55 33.84
CA CYS A 390 -17.38 8.13 33.30
C CYS A 390 -17.25 9.65 33.55
N PHE A 391 -18.33 10.34 33.89
CA PHE A 391 -18.36 11.81 33.98
C PHE A 391 -17.37 12.39 34.99
N PRO A 392 -17.22 11.83 36.22
CA PRO A 392 -16.22 12.33 37.16
C PRO A 392 -14.79 12.32 36.60
N GLN A 393 -14.39 11.23 35.94
CA GLN A 393 -13.07 11.07 35.37
C GLN A 393 -12.85 12.00 34.17
N ILE A 394 -13.87 12.20 33.33
CA ILE A 394 -13.84 13.16 32.22
C ILE A 394 -13.70 14.59 32.77
N GLN A 395 -14.50 14.96 33.78
CA GLN A 395 -14.40 16.27 34.39
C GLN A 395 -13.01 16.52 34.99
N ASN A 396 -12.44 15.52 35.64
CA ASN A 396 -11.08 15.61 36.17
C ASN A 396 -10.03 15.78 35.05
N ALA A 397 -10.15 15.01 33.93
CA ALA A 397 -9.30 15.14 32.76
C ALA A 397 -9.32 16.57 32.18
N VAL A 398 -10.52 17.12 31.97
CA VAL A 398 -10.70 18.48 31.43
C VAL A 398 -10.10 19.52 32.36
N LYS A 399 -10.34 19.41 33.70
CA LYS A 399 -9.75 20.29 34.71
C LYS A 399 -8.22 20.20 34.74
N SER A 400 -7.67 19.04 34.41
CA SER A 400 -6.22 18.82 34.32
C SER A 400 -5.61 19.25 32.98
N GLY A 401 -6.38 19.93 32.10
CA GLY A 401 -5.93 20.42 30.80
C GLY A 401 -5.77 19.33 29.75
N VAL A 402 -6.43 18.17 29.91
CA VAL A 402 -6.46 17.11 28.90
C VAL A 402 -7.66 17.32 27.98
N MET A 403 -7.45 17.33 26.67
CA MET A 403 -8.53 17.41 25.68
C MET A 403 -9.30 16.08 25.65
N ILE A 404 -10.62 16.15 25.87
CA ILE A 404 -11.53 15.02 25.68
C ILE A 404 -12.35 15.29 24.43
N CYS A 405 -12.15 14.50 23.40
CA CYS A 405 -12.88 14.62 22.15
C CYS A 405 -13.80 13.41 21.94
N MET A 406 -15.01 13.67 21.44
CA MET A 406 -16.02 12.64 21.20
C MET A 406 -16.19 12.39 19.71
N THR A 407 -16.12 11.13 19.31
CA THR A 407 -16.51 10.60 17.99
C THR A 407 -17.48 9.42 18.20
N SER A 408 -17.89 8.72 17.13
CA SER A 408 -18.83 7.61 17.22
C SER A 408 -18.16 6.28 16.87
N GLN A 409 -18.66 5.19 17.47
CA GLN A 409 -18.37 3.82 17.02
C GLN A 409 -19.09 3.48 15.71
N CYS A 410 -20.14 4.23 15.37
CA CYS A 410 -20.81 4.08 14.09
C CYS A 410 -19.87 4.58 13.00
N ILE A 411 -19.66 3.74 11.99
CA ILE A 411 -18.79 4.07 10.85
C ILE A 411 -19.37 5.22 10.05
N TRP A 412 -20.70 5.21 9.89
CA TRP A 412 -21.46 6.18 9.10
C TRP A 412 -22.22 7.12 10.01
N GLY A 413 -22.27 8.37 9.63
CA GLY A 413 -23.09 9.38 10.27
C GLY A 413 -22.31 10.26 11.25
N ARG A 414 -23.03 11.20 11.81
CA ARG A 414 -22.52 12.30 12.62
C ARG A 414 -22.98 12.20 14.05
N ILE A 415 -22.11 12.50 15.01
CA ILE A 415 -22.54 12.68 16.40
C ILE A 415 -23.40 13.94 16.57
N ARG A 416 -24.37 13.87 17.50
CA ARG A 416 -25.29 14.96 17.84
C ARG A 416 -25.53 15.00 19.35
N MET A 417 -24.54 15.46 20.10
CA MET A 417 -24.55 15.45 21.57
C MET A 417 -25.59 16.36 22.19
N THR A 418 -26.22 17.24 21.42
CA THR A 418 -27.27 18.14 21.89
C THR A 418 -28.66 17.51 21.95
N VAL A 419 -28.86 16.29 21.45
CA VAL A 419 -30.18 15.63 21.38
C VAL A 419 -30.63 15.16 22.76
N TYR A 420 -29.74 14.48 23.49
CA TYR A 420 -30.06 13.91 24.81
C TYR A 420 -29.34 14.66 25.93
N ASP A 421 -29.88 14.55 27.16
CA ASP A 421 -29.35 15.19 28.38
C ASP A 421 -27.90 14.78 28.65
N THR A 422 -27.59 13.48 28.57
CA THR A 422 -26.23 12.96 28.78
C THR A 422 -25.19 13.58 27.86
N GLY A 423 -25.56 13.82 26.60
CA GLY A 423 -24.67 14.50 25.65
C GLY A 423 -24.45 15.97 26.00
N ARG A 424 -25.52 16.67 26.42
CA ARG A 424 -25.45 18.06 26.90
C ARG A 424 -24.61 18.18 28.17
N ASP A 425 -24.76 17.24 29.10
CA ASP A 425 -23.91 17.20 30.29
C ASP A 425 -22.44 17.06 29.96
N LEU A 426 -22.08 16.18 29.00
CA LEU A 426 -20.71 16.03 28.51
C LEU A 426 -20.18 17.31 27.86
N LEU A 427 -20.99 18.00 27.04
CA LEU A 427 -20.62 19.30 26.48
C LEU A 427 -20.37 20.35 27.57
N ASN A 428 -21.22 20.39 28.61
CA ASN A 428 -21.04 21.29 29.75
C ASN A 428 -19.77 20.99 30.56
N ILE A 429 -19.35 19.73 30.62
CA ILE A 429 -18.07 19.33 31.23
C ILE A 429 -16.87 19.82 30.38
N GLY A 430 -17.04 20.07 29.10
CA GLY A 430 -16.01 20.54 28.19
C GLY A 430 -15.51 19.47 27.19
N VAL A 431 -16.31 18.43 26.96
CA VAL A 431 -16.05 17.44 25.88
C VAL A 431 -16.24 18.10 24.52
N ILE A 432 -15.32 17.87 23.62
CA ILE A 432 -15.25 18.46 22.27
C ILE A 432 -15.91 17.51 21.27
N PRO A 433 -17.03 17.86 20.64
CA PRO A 433 -17.67 17.04 19.62
C PRO A 433 -16.91 17.15 18.29
N LEU A 434 -16.63 16.00 17.64
CA LEU A 434 -15.89 15.94 16.39
C LEU A 434 -16.77 15.71 15.15
N SER A 435 -18.06 15.91 15.26
CA SER A 435 -19.00 15.86 14.14
C SER A 435 -19.03 14.47 13.46
N ASP A 436 -18.67 14.40 12.19
CA ASP A 436 -18.59 13.21 11.34
C ASP A 436 -17.13 12.77 11.06
N MET A 437 -16.18 13.25 11.87
CA MET A 437 -14.79 12.83 11.78
C MET A 437 -14.66 11.38 12.25
N ILE A 438 -14.11 10.52 11.39
CA ILE A 438 -13.85 9.11 11.76
C ILE A 438 -12.76 9.03 12.82
N SER A 439 -12.83 8.02 13.68
CA SER A 439 -11.97 7.91 14.87
C SER A 439 -10.49 7.78 14.52
N GLU A 440 -10.16 7.13 13.42
CA GLU A 440 -8.79 7.01 12.93
C GLU A 440 -8.21 8.38 12.53
N THR A 441 -8.99 9.21 11.85
CA THR A 441 -8.60 10.57 11.51
C THR A 441 -8.55 11.46 12.75
N ALA A 442 -9.47 11.28 13.69
CA ALA A 442 -9.53 12.05 14.94
C ALA A 442 -8.28 11.88 15.81
N ILE A 443 -7.82 10.63 15.98
CA ILE A 443 -6.60 10.37 16.78
C ILE A 443 -5.35 10.95 16.09
N VAL A 444 -5.24 10.81 14.77
CA VAL A 444 -4.14 11.40 14.01
C VAL A 444 -4.16 12.92 14.08
N LYS A 445 -5.34 13.54 13.92
CA LYS A 445 -5.52 15.00 14.07
C LYS A 445 -5.10 15.48 15.46
N ALA A 446 -5.50 14.75 16.52
CA ALA A 446 -5.10 15.11 17.88
C ALA A 446 -3.58 15.08 18.06
N MET A 447 -2.89 14.04 17.55
CA MET A 447 -1.43 13.98 17.58
C MET A 447 -0.79 15.15 16.83
N TRP A 448 -1.34 15.53 15.67
CA TRP A 448 -0.87 16.65 14.89
C TRP A 448 -1.15 17.98 15.58
N VAL A 449 -2.34 18.20 16.13
CA VAL A 449 -2.72 19.42 16.86
C VAL A 449 -1.81 19.62 18.07
N LEU A 450 -1.56 18.58 18.86
CA LEU A 450 -0.68 18.64 20.03
C LEU A 450 0.77 18.98 19.70
N ALA A 451 1.25 18.70 18.49
CA ALA A 451 2.59 19.07 18.04
C ALA A 451 2.65 20.52 17.53
N ASN A 452 1.53 21.03 16.98
CA ASN A 452 1.50 22.31 16.26
C ASN A 452 0.88 23.47 17.04
N THR A 453 0.41 23.24 18.29
CA THR A 453 -0.07 24.29 19.18
C THR A 453 0.28 24.02 20.64
N LYS A 454 0.57 25.07 21.39
CA LYS A 454 0.90 24.97 22.83
C LYS A 454 -0.30 25.29 23.72
N GLU A 455 -1.20 26.12 23.23
CA GLU A 455 -2.33 26.60 23.99
C GLU A 455 -3.53 25.67 23.86
N ILE A 456 -4.09 25.24 24.99
CA ILE A 456 -5.20 24.25 25.03
C ILE A 456 -6.45 24.75 24.30
N GLU A 457 -6.81 26.01 24.43
CA GLU A 457 -7.99 26.58 23.76
C GLU A 457 -7.79 26.66 22.24
N SER A 458 -6.58 26.97 21.78
CA SER A 458 -6.22 26.89 20.36
C SER A 458 -6.28 25.45 19.86
N ALA A 459 -5.84 24.47 20.65
CA ALA A 459 -5.92 23.07 20.32
C ALA A 459 -7.38 22.60 20.17
N LYS A 460 -8.25 22.93 21.12
CA LYS A 460 -9.69 22.63 21.06
C LYS A 460 -10.35 23.20 19.80
N LYS A 461 -10.06 24.46 19.47
CA LYS A 461 -10.55 25.10 18.25
C LYS A 461 -10.06 24.38 16.99
N MET A 462 -8.76 24.08 16.92
CA MET A 462 -8.15 23.41 15.78
C MET A 462 -8.71 21.97 15.58
N MET A 463 -9.09 21.27 16.66
CA MET A 463 -9.77 19.96 16.54
C MET A 463 -11.12 20.06 15.83
N GLN A 464 -11.83 21.19 15.94
CA GLN A 464 -13.15 21.42 15.35
C GLN A 464 -13.10 22.13 13.98
N GLU A 465 -11.95 22.68 13.59
CA GLU A 465 -11.76 23.28 12.26
C GLU A 465 -11.64 22.19 11.20
N ASN A 466 -12.26 22.41 10.03
CA ASN A 466 -12.08 21.58 8.85
C ASN A 466 -10.79 22.00 8.12
N ILE A 467 -9.72 21.23 8.28
CA ILE A 467 -8.37 21.57 7.75
C ILE A 467 -8.11 20.83 6.44
N ALA A 468 -8.49 19.55 6.37
CA ALA A 468 -8.15 18.65 5.28
C ALA A 468 -9.35 17.81 4.81
N ASN A 469 -10.54 18.38 4.83
CA ASN A 469 -11.81 17.75 4.50
C ASN A 469 -12.26 16.64 5.47
N GLU A 470 -11.76 16.64 6.69
CA GLU A 470 -12.12 15.64 7.72
C GLU A 470 -13.48 15.88 8.39
N ILE A 471 -14.08 17.06 8.18
CA ILE A 471 -15.41 17.43 8.70
C ILE A 471 -16.25 17.98 7.54
N SER A 472 -17.47 17.49 7.37
CA SER A 472 -18.44 18.05 6.42
C SER A 472 -19.54 18.84 7.13
N ARG A 473 -20.15 19.79 6.41
CA ARG A 473 -21.32 20.54 6.90
C ARG A 473 -22.58 19.70 6.86
N VAL A 474 -22.74 18.94 5.80
CA VAL A 474 -23.88 18.07 5.54
C VAL A 474 -23.35 16.69 5.13
N ILE A 475 -23.96 15.63 5.64
CA ILE A 475 -23.70 14.27 5.16
C ILE A 475 -24.57 14.06 3.93
N PRO A 476 -24.00 13.75 2.76
CA PRO A 476 -24.80 13.43 1.59
C PRO A 476 -25.64 12.18 1.88
N ILE A 477 -26.85 12.16 1.37
CA ILE A 477 -27.69 10.96 1.37
C ILE A 477 -27.02 9.99 0.38
N THR A 478 -26.35 9.00 0.91
CA THR A 478 -25.81 7.88 0.12
C THR A 478 -26.75 6.69 0.25
N ASP A 479 -26.84 5.88 -0.80
CA ASP A 479 -27.69 4.67 -0.81
C ASP A 479 -27.14 3.54 0.10
N LYS A 480 -26.33 3.87 1.08
CA LYS A 480 -25.78 2.93 2.08
C LYS A 480 -26.35 3.20 3.47
#